data_ebc9433ec14d5aedd0e508b14be06c12
#
_entry.id   ebc9433ec14d5aedd0e508b14be06c12
#
_cell.length_a   1.000
_cell.length_b   1.000
_cell.length_c   1.000
_cell.angle_alpha   90.00
_cell.angle_beta   90.00
_cell.angle_gamma   90.00
#
_symmetry.space_group_name_H-M   'P 1'
#
loop_
_entity.id
_entity.type
_entity.pdbx_description
1 polymer ?
#
loop_
_entity_poly.entity_id
_entity_poly.type
_entity_poly.pdbx_seq_one_letter_code
_entity_poly.pdbx_strand_id
1 'polypeptide(L)'
;MKLCRYGKAGFEKPGVIDGEGRLRDLSKVVDNIGPNELSPRGLKMLTRVKPETLPPVSGSPRLGVPYVGIGKFVAIGLNYSDHAKEAGLPIPSEPIVFMKATTCINGPSDDIIQPKNSTKLDWEVELGVVIGSQAKYVGEAEALSHVAGYCVVNDVSERAFQMATTQWDKGKGFDTSGPIGPWLVTTDEIADPQTLDMWLDVNGKRMQKGNTQTMVFSVAKIISHVSHYMTLMPGDIIATGTPPGVGLGIKPTPVFLKPGDLMTVSIQGLGEQRQRVVGYSG
;
A
#
# COMPACT_ATOMS: atom_id res chain seq x y z
N MET A 1 2.60 5.04 15.95
CA MET A 1 3.94 4.40 15.82
C MET A 1 4.24 4.10 14.36
N LYS A 2 5.54 4.07 13.96
CA LYS A 2 5.97 3.69 12.59
C LYS A 2 6.68 2.35 12.66
N LEU A 3 5.95 1.26 12.42
CA LEU A 3 6.44 -0.12 12.47
C LEU A 3 7.02 -0.52 11.11
N CYS A 4 8.19 -1.15 11.08
CA CYS A 4 8.86 -1.57 9.85
C CYS A 4 9.57 -2.91 10.04
N ARG A 5 10.04 -3.47 8.94
CA ARG A 5 10.95 -4.61 8.94
C ARG A 5 12.16 -4.28 8.09
N TYR A 6 13.34 -4.65 8.56
CA TYR A 6 14.60 -4.26 7.93
C TYR A 6 15.57 -5.42 7.80
N GLY A 7 16.44 -5.37 6.82
CA GLY A 7 17.48 -6.36 6.58
C GLY A 7 17.37 -7.04 5.22
N LYS A 8 18.05 -8.17 5.08
CA LYS A 8 18.08 -8.96 3.84
C LYS A 8 16.68 -9.55 3.57
N ALA A 9 16.28 -9.56 2.31
CA ALA A 9 15.01 -10.18 1.88
C ALA A 9 14.89 -11.62 2.38
N GLY A 10 13.74 -11.94 3.01
CA GLY A 10 13.44 -13.22 3.65
C GLY A 10 14.04 -13.41 5.05
N PHE A 11 14.86 -12.47 5.53
CA PHE A 11 15.51 -12.51 6.86
C PHE A 11 15.34 -11.18 7.61
N GLU A 12 14.30 -10.44 7.28
CA GLU A 12 14.04 -9.15 7.90
C GLU A 12 13.72 -9.29 9.39
N LYS A 13 14.21 -8.34 10.17
CA LYS A 13 13.94 -8.17 11.59
C LYS A 13 12.87 -7.09 11.82
N PRO A 14 12.09 -7.18 12.90
CA PRO A 14 11.17 -6.12 13.29
C PRO A 14 11.91 -4.87 13.73
N GLY A 15 11.39 -3.73 13.37
CA GLY A 15 11.93 -2.41 13.72
C GLY A 15 10.83 -1.39 13.97
N VAL A 16 11.21 -0.29 14.56
CA VAL A 16 10.36 0.89 14.77
C VAL A 16 11.16 2.16 14.50
N ILE A 17 10.52 3.15 13.92
CA ILE A 17 11.13 4.48 13.72
C ILE A 17 10.83 5.33 14.96
N ASP A 18 11.88 5.87 15.59
CA ASP A 18 11.75 6.75 16.77
C ASP A 18 11.32 8.18 16.38
N GLY A 19 11.09 9.04 17.39
CA GLY A 19 10.67 10.42 17.20
C GLY A 19 11.67 11.31 16.45
N GLU A 20 12.93 10.87 16.32
CA GLU A 20 13.98 11.55 15.56
C GLU A 20 14.18 10.95 14.16
N GLY A 21 13.31 10.01 13.77
CA GLY A 21 13.38 9.33 12.46
C GLY A 21 14.43 8.22 12.37
N ARG A 22 14.99 7.76 13.49
CA ARG A 22 16.02 6.71 13.51
C ARG A 22 15.37 5.33 13.64
N LEU A 23 15.93 4.37 12.93
CA LEU A 23 15.52 2.97 13.00
C LEU A 23 16.04 2.33 14.31
N ARG A 24 15.15 1.69 15.04
CA ARG A 24 15.42 0.94 16.28
C ARG A 24 15.06 -0.52 16.11
N ASP A 25 15.90 -1.39 16.66
CA ASP A 25 15.72 -2.85 16.63
C ASP A 25 14.66 -3.27 17.66
N LEU A 26 13.55 -3.86 17.18
CA LEU A 26 12.44 -4.34 18.00
C LEU A 26 12.55 -5.84 18.35
N SER A 27 13.59 -6.55 17.90
CA SER A 27 13.73 -8.02 17.99
C SER A 27 13.79 -8.56 19.43
N LYS A 28 14.08 -7.70 20.42
CA LYS A 28 14.03 -8.09 21.85
C LYS A 28 12.63 -7.99 22.45
N VAL A 29 11.67 -7.44 21.73
CA VAL A 29 10.29 -7.24 22.19
C VAL A 29 9.35 -8.21 21.48
N VAL A 30 9.53 -8.38 20.17
CA VAL A 30 8.75 -9.30 19.33
C VAL A 30 9.66 -9.99 18.32
N ASP A 31 9.32 -11.22 17.96
CA ASP A 31 10.09 -11.97 16.95
C ASP A 31 9.85 -11.43 15.54
N ASN A 32 8.64 -10.95 15.27
CA ASN A 32 8.26 -10.32 14.01
C ASN A 32 7.04 -9.39 14.22
N ILE A 33 6.66 -8.64 13.19
CA ILE A 33 5.41 -7.87 13.16
C ILE A 33 4.44 -8.67 12.28
N GLY A 34 3.46 -9.29 12.89
CA GLY A 34 2.46 -10.12 12.22
C GLY A 34 1.05 -9.84 12.72
N PRO A 35 0.06 -10.68 12.37
CA PRO A 35 -1.33 -10.50 12.78
C PRO A 35 -1.54 -10.34 14.29
N ASN A 36 -0.72 -10.99 15.11
CA ASN A 36 -0.80 -10.87 16.57
C ASN A 36 -0.40 -9.46 17.05
N GLU A 37 0.72 -8.94 16.53
CA GLU A 37 1.27 -7.61 16.87
C GLU A 37 0.38 -6.50 16.32
N LEU A 38 -0.28 -6.74 15.19
CA LEU A 38 -1.23 -5.82 14.56
C LEU A 38 -2.61 -5.83 15.23
N SER A 39 -2.91 -6.82 16.07
CA SER A 39 -4.16 -6.86 16.82
C SER A 39 -4.25 -5.71 17.83
N PRO A 40 -5.47 -5.31 18.28
CA PRO A 40 -5.63 -4.27 19.30
C PRO A 40 -4.83 -4.56 20.57
N ARG A 41 -4.71 -5.84 20.97
CA ARG A 41 -3.89 -6.28 22.09
C ARG A 41 -2.39 -6.12 21.82
N GLY A 42 -1.94 -6.52 20.63
CA GLY A 42 -0.54 -6.40 20.19
C GLY A 42 -0.11 -4.95 20.10
N LEU A 43 -0.89 -4.11 19.43
CA LEU A 43 -0.63 -2.66 19.33
C LEU A 43 -0.59 -2.01 20.73
N LYS A 44 -1.54 -2.33 21.63
CA LYS A 44 -1.53 -1.85 23.01
C LYS A 44 -0.26 -2.29 23.78
N MET A 45 0.30 -3.45 23.48
CA MET A 45 1.58 -3.89 24.05
C MET A 45 2.73 -3.07 23.47
N LEU A 46 2.75 -2.88 22.16
CA LEU A 46 3.80 -2.12 21.46
C LEU A 46 3.82 -0.64 21.85
N THR A 47 2.67 0.00 22.11
CA THR A 47 2.64 1.41 22.56
C THR A 47 3.28 1.65 23.94
N ARG A 48 3.54 0.62 24.72
CA ARG A 48 4.30 0.72 25.98
C ARG A 48 5.81 0.74 25.79
N VAL A 49 6.27 0.38 24.60
CA VAL A 49 7.68 0.40 24.24
C VAL A 49 8.09 1.83 23.96
N LYS A 50 9.19 2.27 24.56
CA LYS A 50 9.81 3.56 24.27
C LYS A 50 10.87 3.35 23.20
N PRO A 51 10.64 3.74 21.93
CA PRO A 51 11.55 3.43 20.83
C PRO A 51 12.99 3.90 21.07
N GLU A 52 13.16 5.05 21.72
CA GLU A 52 14.47 5.65 22.03
C GLU A 52 15.33 4.80 22.98
N THR A 53 14.72 3.87 23.73
CA THR A 53 15.45 2.95 24.64
C THR A 53 15.91 1.67 23.93
N LEU A 54 15.42 1.42 22.71
CA LEU A 54 15.78 0.25 21.93
C LEU A 54 17.16 0.44 21.25
N PRO A 55 17.88 -0.66 20.95
CA PRO A 55 19.14 -0.58 20.24
C PRO A 55 18.98 0.16 18.89
N PRO A 56 19.84 1.14 18.58
CA PRO A 56 19.85 1.76 17.28
C PRO A 56 20.35 0.78 16.22
N VAL A 57 19.76 0.85 15.02
CA VAL A 57 20.24 0.11 13.85
C VAL A 57 21.18 1.00 13.06
N SER A 58 22.43 0.55 12.88
CA SER A 58 23.43 1.32 12.17
C SER A 58 23.25 1.27 10.65
N GLY A 59 23.68 2.35 9.98
CA GLY A 59 23.62 2.47 8.52
C GLY A 59 22.20 2.70 8.01
N SER A 60 21.97 2.37 6.72
CA SER A 60 20.69 2.48 6.04
C SER A 60 20.30 1.12 5.46
N PRO A 61 19.92 0.15 6.31
CA PRO A 61 19.55 -1.17 5.82
C PRO A 61 18.31 -1.09 4.92
N ARG A 62 18.20 -2.07 4.00
CA ARG A 62 16.98 -2.26 3.22
C ARG A 62 15.78 -2.39 4.16
N LEU A 63 14.69 -1.70 3.85
CA LEU A 63 13.39 -1.94 4.45
C LEU A 63 12.63 -2.95 3.60
N GLY A 64 12.08 -3.97 4.23
CA GLY A 64 11.16 -4.92 3.62
C GLY A 64 9.72 -4.49 3.79
N VAL A 65 8.79 -5.35 3.39
CA VAL A 65 7.36 -5.22 3.70
C VAL A 65 7.21 -5.05 5.22
N PRO A 66 6.48 -4.02 5.71
CA PRO A 66 6.53 -3.62 7.12
C PRO A 66 5.99 -4.65 8.12
N TYR A 67 5.26 -5.66 7.66
CA TYR A 67 4.73 -6.74 8.47
C TYR A 67 4.58 -8.02 7.63
N VAL A 68 4.34 -9.16 8.29
CA VAL A 68 4.12 -10.47 7.66
C VAL A 68 2.70 -10.97 7.87
N GLY A 69 2.32 -12.04 7.14
CA GLY A 69 1.03 -12.70 7.32
C GLY A 69 -0.12 -12.03 6.60
N ILE A 70 0.16 -11.36 5.48
CA ILE A 70 -0.87 -10.80 4.60
C ILE A 70 -1.63 -11.96 3.96
N GLY A 71 -2.88 -12.16 4.38
CA GLY A 71 -3.74 -13.22 3.86
C GLY A 71 -4.47 -12.81 2.58
N LYS A 72 -4.93 -11.56 2.53
CA LYS A 72 -5.60 -10.97 1.37
C LYS A 72 -5.00 -9.59 1.05
N PHE A 73 -4.80 -9.35 -0.24
CA PHE A 73 -4.54 -8.03 -0.78
C PHE A 73 -5.74 -7.63 -1.62
N VAL A 74 -6.67 -6.92 -0.99
CA VAL A 74 -7.88 -6.39 -1.63
C VAL A 74 -7.56 -5.05 -2.26
N ALA A 75 -8.13 -4.74 -3.41
CA ALA A 75 -7.97 -3.46 -4.08
C ALA A 75 -9.31 -2.90 -4.58
N ILE A 76 -9.41 -1.58 -4.63
CA ILE A 76 -10.62 -0.85 -5.00
C ILE A 76 -10.37 -0.03 -6.27
N GLY A 77 -11.13 -0.34 -7.32
CA GLY A 77 -11.05 0.38 -8.59
C GLY A 77 -11.88 1.67 -8.62
N LEU A 78 -11.43 2.67 -9.39
CA LEU A 78 -12.15 3.92 -9.70
C LEU A 78 -12.70 4.66 -8.46
N ASN A 79 -11.94 4.70 -7.39
CA ASN A 79 -12.39 5.28 -6.12
C ASN A 79 -12.08 6.77 -5.92
N TYR A 80 -11.59 7.46 -6.95
CA TYR A 80 -11.36 8.91 -6.88
C TYR A 80 -12.20 9.62 -7.94
N SER A 81 -13.00 10.61 -7.53
CA SER A 81 -13.94 11.32 -8.40
C SER A 81 -13.26 12.07 -9.54
N ASP A 82 -12.09 12.63 -9.28
CA ASP A 82 -11.25 13.31 -10.24
C ASP A 82 -10.57 12.32 -11.22
N HIS A 83 -10.18 11.13 -10.75
CA HIS A 83 -9.67 10.07 -11.62
C HIS A 83 -10.78 9.49 -12.54
N ALA A 84 -11.99 9.27 -12.04
CA ALA A 84 -13.12 8.85 -12.86
C ALA A 84 -13.38 9.87 -13.98
N LYS A 85 -13.32 11.18 -13.67
CA LYS A 85 -13.43 12.26 -14.67
C LYS A 85 -12.31 12.23 -15.70
N GLU A 86 -11.04 12.02 -15.28
CA GLU A 86 -9.88 11.88 -16.18
C GLU A 86 -10.07 10.72 -17.15
N ALA A 87 -10.52 9.56 -16.64
CA ALA A 87 -10.79 8.37 -17.44
C ALA A 87 -12.04 8.48 -18.34
N GLY A 88 -12.88 9.48 -18.14
CA GLY A 88 -14.16 9.62 -18.84
C GLY A 88 -15.17 8.53 -18.46
N LEU A 89 -15.07 7.98 -17.27
CA LEU A 89 -15.93 6.91 -16.76
C LEU A 89 -16.93 7.46 -15.73
N PRO A 90 -18.14 6.88 -15.66
CA PRO A 90 -19.10 7.23 -14.62
C PRO A 90 -18.56 6.81 -13.24
N ILE A 91 -18.93 7.57 -12.22
CA ILE A 91 -18.68 7.18 -10.82
C ILE A 91 -19.45 5.89 -10.54
N PRO A 92 -18.79 4.83 -10.03
CA PRO A 92 -19.45 3.58 -9.71
C PRO A 92 -20.46 3.77 -8.57
N SER A 93 -21.56 3.00 -8.57
CA SER A 93 -22.58 3.04 -7.51
C SER A 93 -22.16 2.33 -6.23
N GLU A 94 -21.15 1.46 -6.31
CA GLU A 94 -20.53 0.71 -5.19
C GLU A 94 -19.05 0.48 -5.46
N PRO A 95 -18.23 0.19 -4.42
CA PRO A 95 -16.81 -0.11 -4.60
C PRO A 95 -16.56 -1.27 -5.57
N ILE A 96 -15.75 -1.03 -6.60
CA ILE A 96 -15.29 -2.09 -7.52
C ILE A 96 -14.16 -2.85 -6.81
N VAL A 97 -14.43 -4.07 -6.39
CA VAL A 97 -13.48 -4.90 -5.61
C VAL A 97 -12.76 -5.89 -6.53
N PHE A 98 -11.44 -5.93 -6.44
CA PHE A 98 -10.62 -6.97 -7.06
C PHE A 98 -9.49 -7.41 -6.12
N MET A 99 -8.81 -8.49 -6.47
CA MET A 99 -7.74 -9.06 -5.63
C MET A 99 -6.40 -8.94 -6.34
N LYS A 100 -5.36 -8.64 -5.55
CA LYS A 100 -3.97 -8.84 -5.99
C LYS A 100 -3.46 -10.14 -5.37
N ALA A 101 -2.82 -10.99 -6.18
CA ALA A 101 -2.18 -12.20 -5.67
C ALA A 101 -1.12 -11.83 -4.63
N THR A 102 -1.03 -12.55 -3.51
CA THR A 102 -0.06 -12.22 -2.45
C THR A 102 1.39 -12.36 -2.89
N THR A 103 1.67 -13.06 -3.98
CA THR A 103 3.01 -13.08 -4.62
C THR A 103 3.41 -11.76 -5.26
N CYS A 104 2.47 -10.83 -5.47
CA CYS A 104 2.79 -9.48 -5.97
C CYS A 104 3.47 -8.60 -4.91
N ILE A 105 3.37 -8.97 -3.62
CA ILE A 105 3.85 -8.17 -2.50
C ILE A 105 5.36 -7.96 -2.60
N ASN A 106 5.78 -6.71 -2.47
CA ASN A 106 7.17 -6.29 -2.62
C ASN A 106 7.54 -5.24 -1.57
N GLY A 107 8.81 -5.11 -1.28
CA GLY A 107 9.31 -4.10 -0.35
C GLY A 107 9.25 -2.67 -0.94
N PRO A 108 9.29 -1.64 -0.10
CA PRO A 108 9.11 -0.25 -0.51
C PRO A 108 10.22 0.29 -1.42
N SER A 109 11.37 -0.37 -1.44
CA SER A 109 12.53 0.03 -2.26
C SER A 109 13.11 -1.14 -3.07
N ASP A 110 12.35 -2.20 -3.23
CA ASP A 110 12.72 -3.33 -4.08
C ASP A 110 12.33 -3.06 -5.53
N ASP A 111 13.02 -3.69 -6.46
CA ASP A 111 12.78 -3.51 -7.89
C ASP A 111 11.40 -4.06 -8.32
N ILE A 112 10.78 -3.38 -9.28
CA ILE A 112 9.61 -3.88 -10.00
C ILE A 112 10.08 -4.63 -11.23
N ILE A 113 9.80 -5.91 -11.30
CA ILE A 113 10.14 -6.74 -12.46
C ILE A 113 9.06 -6.59 -13.52
N GLN A 114 9.41 -5.98 -14.65
CA GLN A 114 8.49 -5.93 -15.79
C GLN A 114 8.21 -7.34 -16.30
N PRO A 115 6.94 -7.80 -16.32
CA PRO A 115 6.63 -9.17 -16.76
C PRO A 115 6.97 -9.40 -18.24
N LYS A 116 7.20 -10.65 -18.61
CA LYS A 116 7.37 -11.04 -20.02
C LYS A 116 6.20 -10.55 -20.86
N ASN A 117 6.49 -10.03 -22.05
CA ASN A 117 5.50 -9.50 -22.98
C ASN A 117 4.71 -8.28 -22.46
N SER A 118 5.15 -7.66 -21.37
CA SER A 118 4.57 -6.41 -20.88
C SER A 118 4.87 -5.26 -21.86
N THR A 119 3.85 -4.47 -22.16
CA THR A 119 3.95 -3.32 -23.06
C THR A 119 3.34 -2.06 -22.47
N LYS A 120 2.60 -2.17 -21.36
CA LYS A 120 1.83 -1.06 -20.79
C LYS A 120 1.90 -1.04 -19.26
N LEU A 121 3.13 -1.14 -18.74
CA LEU A 121 3.38 -1.07 -17.29
C LEU A 121 3.10 0.35 -16.78
N ASP A 122 2.30 0.48 -15.72
CA ASP A 122 1.78 1.73 -15.20
C ASP A 122 1.90 1.79 -13.67
N TRP A 123 1.77 2.97 -13.10
CA TRP A 123 1.90 3.29 -11.67
C TRP A 123 0.60 3.76 -11.07
N GLU A 124 0.41 3.53 -9.77
CA GLU A 124 -0.75 3.99 -9.01
C GLU A 124 -0.40 4.19 -7.54
N VAL A 125 -0.24 5.45 -7.07
CA VAL A 125 -0.13 5.72 -5.63
C VAL A 125 -1.47 5.50 -4.95
N GLU A 126 -1.48 4.69 -3.87
CA GLU A 126 -2.70 4.35 -3.14
C GLU A 126 -2.48 4.36 -1.63
N LEU A 127 -3.50 4.76 -0.87
CA LEU A 127 -3.54 4.55 0.57
C LEU A 127 -3.79 3.06 0.84
N GLY A 128 -2.86 2.42 1.55
CA GLY A 128 -3.02 1.07 2.06
C GLY A 128 -3.62 1.09 3.47
N VAL A 129 -4.71 0.37 3.67
CA VAL A 129 -5.39 0.21 4.96
C VAL A 129 -5.13 -1.20 5.49
N VAL A 130 -4.49 -1.32 6.64
CA VAL A 130 -4.14 -2.61 7.23
C VAL A 130 -5.12 -2.97 8.34
N ILE A 131 -5.72 -4.15 8.24
CA ILE A 131 -6.71 -4.65 9.20
C ILE A 131 -6.01 -5.15 10.46
N GLY A 132 -6.52 -4.75 11.62
CA GLY A 132 -6.01 -5.13 12.94
C GLY A 132 -6.90 -6.10 13.70
N SER A 133 -8.20 -6.11 13.41
CA SER A 133 -9.14 -7.07 14.02
C SER A 133 -10.11 -7.59 12.98
N GLN A 134 -10.62 -8.81 13.21
CA GLN A 134 -11.57 -9.44 12.28
C GLN A 134 -12.77 -8.53 12.03
N ALA A 135 -13.07 -8.29 10.74
CA ALA A 135 -14.24 -7.54 10.29
C ALA A 135 -15.13 -8.41 9.41
N LYS A 136 -16.37 -8.63 9.83
CA LYS A 136 -17.40 -9.40 9.12
C LYS A 136 -18.77 -8.75 9.35
N TYR A 137 -19.44 -8.33 8.27
CA TYR A 137 -20.72 -7.60 8.34
C TYR A 137 -20.67 -6.34 9.20
N VAL A 138 -19.59 -5.57 9.11
CA VAL A 138 -19.34 -4.40 9.95
C VAL A 138 -20.06 -3.17 9.39
N GLY A 139 -20.70 -2.38 10.24
CA GLY A 139 -21.27 -1.07 9.87
C GLY A 139 -20.19 -0.01 9.63
N GLU A 140 -20.48 1.01 8.82
CA GLU A 140 -19.53 2.09 8.53
C GLU A 140 -19.04 2.82 9.79
N ALA A 141 -19.92 3.02 10.76
CA ALA A 141 -19.59 3.70 12.04
C ALA A 141 -18.53 2.95 12.87
N GLU A 142 -18.43 1.63 12.72
CA GLU A 142 -17.50 0.78 13.46
C GLU A 142 -16.26 0.42 12.64
N ALA A 143 -16.29 0.62 11.33
CA ALA A 143 -15.31 0.10 10.39
C ALA A 143 -13.87 0.51 10.72
N LEU A 144 -13.63 1.78 11.08
CA LEU A 144 -12.29 2.27 11.41
C LEU A 144 -11.72 1.66 12.69
N SER A 145 -12.55 1.14 13.61
CA SER A 145 -12.06 0.45 14.81
C SER A 145 -11.37 -0.89 14.51
N HIS A 146 -11.54 -1.41 13.29
CA HIS A 146 -10.89 -2.62 12.81
C HIS A 146 -9.52 -2.38 12.15
N VAL A 147 -9.09 -1.13 12.02
CA VAL A 147 -7.83 -0.76 11.35
C VAL A 147 -6.67 -0.77 12.33
N ALA A 148 -5.57 -1.44 11.96
CA ALA A 148 -4.29 -1.39 12.68
C ALA A 148 -3.49 -0.13 12.35
N GLY A 149 -3.53 0.30 11.09
CA GLY A 149 -2.78 1.44 10.59
C GLY A 149 -2.83 1.56 9.07
N TYR A 150 -1.98 2.44 8.58
CA TYR A 150 -1.93 2.84 7.17
C TYR A 150 -0.50 2.76 6.64
N CYS A 151 -0.36 2.54 5.34
CA CYS A 151 0.92 2.57 4.64
C CYS A 151 0.74 3.08 3.21
N VAL A 152 1.85 3.37 2.54
CA VAL A 152 1.84 3.64 1.10
C VAL A 152 1.78 2.31 0.35
N VAL A 153 0.97 2.25 -0.70
CA VAL A 153 0.93 1.18 -1.69
C VAL A 153 1.22 1.79 -3.07
N ASN A 154 1.93 1.06 -3.91
CA ASN A 154 1.97 1.32 -5.34
C ASN A 154 1.26 0.16 -6.05
N ASP A 155 0.02 0.36 -6.54
CA ASP A 155 -0.72 -0.68 -7.28
C ASP A 155 -0.24 -0.74 -8.73
N VAL A 156 1.02 -1.18 -8.91
CA VAL A 156 1.63 -1.31 -10.23
C VAL A 156 0.78 -2.22 -11.12
N SER A 157 0.47 -1.73 -12.32
CA SER A 157 -0.51 -2.32 -13.22
C SER A 157 0.10 -2.62 -14.59
N GLU A 158 -0.14 -3.79 -15.16
CA GLU A 158 0.12 -4.04 -16.56
C GLU A 158 -1.20 -3.91 -17.34
N ARG A 159 -1.41 -2.78 -17.99
CA ARG A 159 -2.70 -2.41 -18.58
C ARG A 159 -3.13 -3.32 -19.73
N ALA A 160 -2.19 -3.85 -20.52
CA ALA A 160 -2.54 -4.78 -21.60
C ALA A 160 -3.08 -6.11 -21.02
N PHE A 161 -2.53 -6.58 -19.90
CA PHE A 161 -3.03 -7.79 -19.23
C PHE A 161 -4.35 -7.52 -18.51
N GLN A 162 -4.46 -6.36 -17.83
CA GLN A 162 -5.67 -5.93 -17.13
C GLN A 162 -6.88 -5.86 -18.07
N MET A 163 -6.70 -5.27 -19.24
CA MET A 163 -7.79 -4.99 -20.18
C MET A 163 -8.05 -6.12 -21.18
N ALA A 164 -7.29 -7.22 -21.14
CA ALA A 164 -7.46 -8.34 -22.06
C ALA A 164 -8.76 -9.13 -21.80
N THR A 165 -9.31 -9.04 -20.59
CA THR A 165 -10.58 -9.66 -20.18
C THR A 165 -11.29 -8.69 -19.22
N THR A 166 -12.49 -9.07 -18.74
CA THR A 166 -13.23 -8.32 -17.70
C THR A 166 -12.63 -8.51 -16.30
N GLN A 167 -11.74 -9.48 -16.07
CA GLN A 167 -11.07 -9.73 -14.80
C GLN A 167 -9.70 -9.06 -14.79
N TRP A 168 -9.43 -8.23 -13.76
CA TRP A 168 -8.22 -7.38 -13.72
C TRP A 168 -7.00 -8.06 -13.10
N ASP A 169 -7.22 -9.15 -12.38
CA ASP A 169 -6.25 -9.77 -11.47
C ASP A 169 -4.89 -10.05 -12.11
N LYS A 170 -4.86 -10.56 -13.37
CA LYS A 170 -3.60 -10.86 -14.06
C LYS A 170 -2.78 -9.61 -14.42
N GLY A 171 -3.42 -8.47 -14.57
CA GLY A 171 -2.75 -7.17 -14.80
C GLY A 171 -2.40 -6.44 -13.50
N LYS A 172 -2.96 -6.87 -12.38
CA LYS A 172 -2.83 -6.26 -11.07
C LYS A 172 -2.03 -7.11 -10.06
N GLY A 173 -2.01 -8.44 -10.24
CA GLY A 173 -1.43 -9.39 -9.29
C GLY A 173 -0.16 -10.09 -9.78
N PHE A 174 0.54 -9.61 -10.80
CA PHE A 174 1.82 -10.19 -11.21
C PHE A 174 2.91 -9.92 -10.16
N ASP A 175 3.93 -10.77 -10.11
CA ASP A 175 5.00 -10.71 -9.12
C ASP A 175 5.65 -9.33 -9.06
N THR A 176 5.93 -8.85 -7.84
CA THR A 176 6.50 -7.53 -7.51
C THR A 176 5.60 -6.31 -7.77
N SER A 177 4.35 -6.48 -8.24
CA SER A 177 3.45 -5.37 -8.59
C SER A 177 2.79 -4.67 -7.40
N GLY A 178 3.05 -5.10 -6.17
CA GLY A 178 2.41 -4.58 -4.96
C GLY A 178 3.40 -4.12 -3.88
N PRO A 179 4.24 -3.10 -4.13
CA PRO A 179 5.08 -2.53 -3.07
C PRO A 179 4.26 -1.96 -1.92
N ILE A 180 4.66 -2.29 -0.68
CA ILE A 180 4.03 -1.86 0.58
C ILE A 180 5.09 -1.27 1.50
N GLY A 181 4.81 -0.15 2.14
CA GLY A 181 5.68 0.49 3.13
C GLY A 181 5.89 1.98 2.86
N PRO A 182 6.98 2.59 3.36
CA PRO A 182 8.17 1.99 3.98
C PRO A 182 7.93 1.45 5.38
N TRP A 183 6.88 1.87 6.05
CA TRP A 183 6.43 1.42 7.36
C TRP A 183 4.91 1.38 7.44
N LEU A 184 4.41 0.70 8.44
CA LEU A 184 3.03 0.81 8.89
C LEU A 184 2.94 1.92 9.93
N VAL A 185 2.10 2.92 9.70
CA VAL A 185 1.79 3.99 10.66
C VAL A 185 0.50 3.63 11.38
N THR A 186 0.56 3.46 12.71
CA THR A 186 -0.61 3.11 13.51
C THR A 186 -1.64 4.23 13.55
N THR A 187 -2.90 3.91 13.77
CA THR A 187 -4.04 4.84 13.65
C THR A 187 -3.94 6.06 14.55
N ASP A 188 -3.25 5.97 15.69
CA ASP A 188 -3.03 7.08 16.63
C ASP A 188 -2.17 8.24 16.05
N GLU A 189 -1.39 7.98 15.00
CA GLU A 189 -0.60 9.03 14.30
C GLU A 189 -1.32 9.64 13.08
N ILE A 190 -2.45 9.09 12.67
CA ILE A 190 -3.24 9.55 11.52
C ILE A 190 -4.61 10.00 12.00
N ALA A 191 -4.78 11.30 12.15
CA ALA A 191 -6.01 11.88 12.70
C ALA A 191 -7.24 11.60 11.81
N ASP A 192 -7.07 11.70 10.48
CA ASP A 192 -8.12 11.43 9.50
C ASP A 192 -7.51 10.85 8.21
N PRO A 193 -7.79 9.59 7.86
CA PRO A 193 -7.29 9.00 6.63
C PRO A 193 -7.90 9.60 5.35
N GLN A 194 -8.93 10.46 5.47
CA GLN A 194 -9.60 11.11 4.34
C GLN A 194 -9.06 12.50 4.00
N THR A 195 -7.91 12.91 4.57
CA THR A 195 -7.34 14.26 4.35
C THR A 195 -5.86 14.24 4.00
N LEU A 196 -5.35 13.11 3.53
CA LEU A 196 -3.93 12.91 3.26
C LEU A 196 -3.56 13.31 1.83
N ASP A 197 -2.56 14.19 1.69
CA ASP A 197 -1.94 14.46 0.40
C ASP A 197 -1.14 13.25 -0.07
N MET A 198 -1.20 12.98 -1.38
CA MET A 198 -0.50 11.84 -1.98
C MET A 198 0.06 12.22 -3.35
N TRP A 199 1.23 11.65 -3.68
CA TRP A 199 1.91 11.94 -4.93
C TRP A 199 2.81 10.82 -5.41
N LEU A 200 3.05 10.81 -6.73
CA LEU A 200 4.00 9.91 -7.36
C LEU A 200 4.80 10.64 -8.43
N ASP A 201 6.10 10.43 -8.43
CA ASP A 201 7.01 10.93 -9.43
C ASP A 201 7.60 9.77 -10.24
N VAL A 202 7.77 9.96 -11.55
CA VAL A 202 8.54 9.07 -12.43
C VAL A 202 9.73 9.84 -12.95
N ASN A 203 10.94 9.34 -12.72
CA ASN A 203 12.22 9.99 -13.11
C ASN A 203 12.31 11.45 -12.64
N GLY A 204 11.81 11.73 -11.43
CA GLY A 204 11.80 13.07 -10.83
C GLY A 204 10.73 14.02 -11.38
N LYS A 205 9.86 13.56 -12.30
CA LYS A 205 8.74 14.35 -12.80
C LYS A 205 7.46 13.93 -12.06
N ARG A 206 6.73 14.91 -11.47
CA ARG A 206 5.43 14.70 -10.84
C ARG A 206 4.42 14.21 -11.86
N MET A 207 3.93 12.98 -11.64
CA MET A 207 2.91 12.33 -12.46
C MET A 207 1.55 12.31 -11.78
N GLN A 208 1.49 11.95 -10.50
CA GLN A 208 0.27 12.00 -9.72
C GLN A 208 0.38 13.01 -8.58
N LYS A 209 -0.70 13.74 -8.34
CA LYS A 209 -0.90 14.59 -7.18
C LYS A 209 -2.39 14.57 -6.83
N GLY A 210 -2.73 14.12 -5.63
CA GLY A 210 -4.10 13.99 -5.15
C GLY A 210 -4.20 14.14 -3.65
N ASN A 211 -5.42 13.98 -3.15
CA ASN A 211 -5.71 13.95 -1.73
C ASN A 211 -6.82 12.93 -1.48
N THR A 212 -6.75 12.19 -0.40
CA THR A 212 -7.75 11.16 -0.07
C THR A 212 -9.16 11.71 0.15
N GLN A 213 -9.32 13.04 0.31
CA GLN A 213 -10.63 13.70 0.39
C GLN A 213 -11.47 13.57 -0.90
N THR A 214 -10.84 13.28 -2.06
CA THR A 214 -11.55 13.09 -3.33
C THR A 214 -11.98 11.63 -3.57
N MET A 215 -11.76 10.74 -2.58
CA MET A 215 -12.32 9.38 -2.62
C MET A 215 -13.85 9.42 -2.77
N VAL A 216 -14.37 8.57 -3.65
CA VAL A 216 -15.82 8.35 -3.82
C VAL A 216 -16.39 7.59 -2.63
N PHE A 217 -15.68 6.55 -2.23
CA PHE A 217 -16.01 5.72 -1.06
C PHE A 217 -14.92 5.90 0.00
N SER A 218 -15.30 6.35 1.18
CA SER A 218 -14.40 6.52 2.32
C SER A 218 -13.79 5.20 2.76
N VAL A 219 -12.69 5.24 3.51
CA VAL A 219 -12.08 4.05 4.13
C VAL A 219 -13.12 3.25 4.93
N ALA A 220 -13.95 3.93 5.72
CA ALA A 220 -15.01 3.28 6.49
C ALA A 220 -16.02 2.56 5.60
N LYS A 221 -16.46 3.21 4.50
CA LYS A 221 -17.38 2.63 3.52
C LYS A 221 -16.77 1.40 2.84
N ILE A 222 -15.51 1.47 2.45
CA ILE A 222 -14.79 0.36 1.81
C ILE A 222 -14.73 -0.85 2.75
N ILE A 223 -14.29 -0.67 4.00
CA ILE A 223 -14.19 -1.78 4.99
C ILE A 223 -15.57 -2.39 5.22
N SER A 224 -16.59 -1.56 5.46
CA SER A 224 -17.97 -2.02 5.61
C SER A 224 -18.39 -2.85 4.41
N HIS A 225 -18.27 -2.31 3.20
CA HIS A 225 -18.67 -2.97 1.96
C HIS A 225 -17.96 -4.32 1.77
N VAL A 226 -16.64 -4.35 1.83
CA VAL A 226 -15.85 -5.59 1.65
C VAL A 226 -16.20 -6.63 2.70
N SER A 227 -16.44 -6.22 3.95
CA SER A 227 -16.77 -7.14 5.04
C SER A 227 -18.09 -7.89 4.85
N HIS A 228 -18.99 -7.41 3.99
CA HIS A 228 -20.23 -8.10 3.64
C HIS A 228 -20.01 -9.32 2.73
N TYR A 229 -18.96 -9.30 1.92
CA TYR A 229 -18.67 -10.36 0.94
C TYR A 229 -17.60 -11.32 1.44
N MET A 230 -16.59 -10.83 2.16
CA MET A 230 -15.51 -11.65 2.70
C MET A 230 -15.09 -11.18 4.09
N THR A 231 -14.74 -12.12 4.97
CA THR A 231 -14.18 -11.76 6.28
C THR A 231 -12.80 -11.16 6.09
N LEU A 232 -12.59 -9.94 6.59
CA LEU A 232 -11.28 -9.34 6.71
C LEU A 232 -10.62 -9.81 8.01
N MET A 233 -9.35 -10.21 7.93
CA MET A 233 -8.58 -10.76 9.04
C MET A 233 -7.42 -9.83 9.41
N PRO A 234 -6.91 -9.88 10.65
CA PRO A 234 -5.70 -9.12 11.01
C PRO A 234 -4.55 -9.40 10.03
N GLY A 235 -3.92 -8.36 9.54
CA GLY A 235 -2.86 -8.41 8.52
C GLY A 235 -3.35 -8.33 7.07
N ASP A 236 -4.65 -8.48 6.78
CA ASP A 236 -5.16 -8.18 5.43
C ASP A 236 -4.94 -6.69 5.10
N ILE A 237 -4.68 -6.40 3.84
CA ILE A 237 -4.49 -5.03 3.35
C ILE A 237 -5.53 -4.70 2.27
N ILE A 238 -6.01 -3.45 2.31
CA ILE A 238 -6.88 -2.88 1.29
C ILE A 238 -6.16 -1.68 0.65
N ALA A 239 -5.91 -1.74 -0.65
CA ALA A 239 -5.52 -0.60 -1.49
C ALA A 239 -6.79 0.14 -1.92
N THR A 240 -6.84 1.46 -1.71
CA THR A 240 -8.11 2.20 -1.70
C THR A 240 -8.43 2.95 -2.99
N GLY A 241 -7.66 2.70 -4.05
CA GLY A 241 -7.77 3.43 -5.32
C GLY A 241 -6.74 4.54 -5.45
N THR A 242 -6.59 5.04 -6.65
CA THR A 242 -5.54 6.00 -7.05
C THR A 242 -6.14 7.32 -7.55
N PRO A 243 -5.47 8.49 -7.30
CA PRO A 243 -5.85 9.78 -7.87
C PRO A 243 -5.43 9.89 -9.35
N PRO A 244 -5.83 10.97 -10.08
CA PRO A 244 -5.43 11.22 -11.46
C PRO A 244 -3.92 11.23 -11.69
N GLY A 245 -3.51 11.04 -12.95
CA GLY A 245 -2.13 11.13 -13.40
C GLY A 245 -1.47 9.78 -13.63
N VAL A 246 -2.25 8.69 -13.71
CA VAL A 246 -1.75 7.38 -14.17
C VAL A 246 -1.29 7.45 -15.63
N GLY A 247 -0.33 6.61 -16.00
CA GLY A 247 0.25 6.63 -17.35
C GLY A 247 -0.77 6.41 -18.46
N LEU A 248 -1.74 5.53 -18.24
CA LEU A 248 -2.87 5.30 -19.17
C LEU A 248 -3.72 6.55 -19.41
N GLY A 249 -3.88 7.40 -18.38
CA GLY A 249 -4.68 8.63 -18.42
C GLY A 249 -4.03 9.80 -19.16
N ILE A 250 -2.74 9.76 -19.42
CA ILE A 250 -2.00 10.87 -20.02
C ILE A 250 -2.45 11.12 -21.46
N LYS A 251 -2.72 12.39 -21.78
CA LYS A 251 -3.15 12.83 -23.13
C LYS A 251 -2.05 13.66 -23.79
N PRO A 252 -1.93 13.68 -25.14
CA PRO A 252 -2.73 12.91 -26.10
C PRO A 252 -2.33 11.43 -26.21
N THR A 253 -1.17 11.05 -25.70
CA THR A 253 -0.61 9.68 -25.79
C THR A 253 -0.28 9.15 -24.40
N PRO A 254 -0.81 7.99 -24.02
CA PRO A 254 -0.42 7.32 -22.78
C PRO A 254 1.09 7.10 -22.66
N VAL A 255 1.59 7.16 -21.42
CA VAL A 255 3.00 6.92 -21.09
C VAL A 255 3.10 5.72 -20.18
N PHE A 256 3.99 4.79 -20.47
CA PHE A 256 4.17 3.58 -19.68
C PHE A 256 5.61 3.44 -19.20
N LEU A 257 5.79 2.76 -18.08
CA LEU A 257 7.07 2.44 -17.48
C LEU A 257 7.88 1.48 -18.36
N LYS A 258 9.20 1.63 -18.30
CA LYS A 258 10.17 0.77 -18.97
C LYS A 258 11.35 0.46 -18.04
N PRO A 259 12.12 -0.57 -18.29
CA PRO A 259 13.34 -0.85 -17.54
C PRO A 259 14.26 0.37 -17.46
N GLY A 260 14.74 0.66 -16.24
CA GLY A 260 15.55 1.84 -15.92
C GLY A 260 14.75 2.98 -15.28
N ASP A 261 13.43 3.06 -15.47
CA ASP A 261 12.60 4.09 -14.83
C ASP A 261 12.61 3.96 -13.31
N LEU A 262 12.57 5.10 -12.63
CA LEU A 262 12.55 5.22 -11.18
C LEU A 262 11.27 5.90 -10.74
N MET A 263 10.52 5.24 -9.87
CA MET A 263 9.34 5.81 -9.21
C MET A 263 9.67 6.26 -7.80
N THR A 264 9.11 7.39 -7.39
CA THR A 264 9.06 7.86 -6.00
C THR A 264 7.60 8.04 -5.63
N VAL A 265 7.14 7.35 -4.59
CA VAL A 265 5.72 7.26 -4.21
C VAL A 265 5.56 7.65 -2.75
N SER A 266 4.66 8.59 -2.45
CA SER A 266 4.54 9.10 -1.08
C SER A 266 3.11 9.51 -0.74
N ILE A 267 2.78 9.39 0.54
CA ILE A 267 1.56 9.91 1.15
C ILE A 267 1.94 10.64 2.44
N GLN A 268 1.32 11.78 2.67
CA GLN A 268 1.53 12.61 3.84
C GLN A 268 1.49 11.79 5.14
N GLY A 269 2.56 11.88 5.94
CA GLY A 269 2.69 11.17 7.23
C GLY A 269 3.06 9.69 7.12
N LEU A 270 2.96 9.06 5.93
CA LEU A 270 3.18 7.62 5.74
C LEU A 270 4.58 7.27 5.18
N GLY A 271 5.38 8.27 4.80
CA GLY A 271 6.72 8.07 4.27
C GLY A 271 6.77 7.97 2.76
N GLU A 272 7.91 7.51 2.25
CA GLU A 272 8.22 7.48 0.82
C GLU A 272 8.76 6.10 0.42
N GLN A 273 8.27 5.61 -0.71
CA GLN A 273 8.79 4.44 -1.40
C GLN A 273 9.62 4.85 -2.63
N ARG A 274 10.55 4.00 -3.06
CA ARG A 274 11.38 4.27 -4.22
C ARG A 274 11.71 2.97 -4.98
N GLN A 275 11.04 2.73 -6.10
CA GLN A 275 11.22 1.52 -6.89
C GLN A 275 11.86 1.82 -8.25
N ARG A 276 12.77 0.96 -8.67
CA ARG A 276 13.29 0.91 -10.04
C ARG A 276 12.57 -0.19 -10.82
N VAL A 277 12.24 0.10 -12.05
CA VAL A 277 11.75 -0.92 -13.00
C VAL A 277 12.95 -1.64 -13.61
N VAL A 278 12.92 -2.97 -13.58
CA VAL A 278 13.93 -3.84 -14.20
C VAL A 278 13.28 -4.79 -15.20
N GLY A 279 14.01 -5.18 -16.23
CA GLY A 279 13.56 -6.18 -17.17
C GLY A 279 13.53 -7.58 -16.52
N TYR A 280 12.63 -8.44 -16.97
CA TYR A 280 12.64 -9.85 -16.59
C TYR A 280 13.94 -10.50 -17.07
N SER A 281 14.75 -11.00 -16.16
CA SER A 281 15.89 -11.86 -16.43
C SER A 281 15.47 -13.30 -16.06
N GLY A 282 15.20 -14.11 -17.05
CA GLY A 282 14.71 -15.50 -16.89
C GLY A 282 15.64 -16.40 -16.14
#